data_89d3b1f74df12dd9a56a5f843c8761ff
#
_entry.id   89d3b1f74df12dd9a56a5f843c8761ff
#
_cell.length_a   1.000
_cell.length_b   1.000
_cell.length_c   1.000
_cell.angle_alpha   90.00
_cell.angle_beta   90.00
_cell.angle_gamma   90.00
#
_symmetry.space_group_name_H-M   'P 1'
#
loop_
_entity.id
_entity.type
_entity.pdbx_description
1 polymer ?
#
loop_
_entity_poly.entity_id
_entity_poly.type
_entity_poly.pdbx_seq_one_letter_code
_entity_poly.pdbx_strand_id
1 'polypeptide(L)'
;MKKYTILSFFVLGISISFSQSDNKIPCYTYEAMEEHFKTDPEARKRVERFEKEMLDRLNNFSHENASEKTTAPPVYTVPVVFHVLHQGGPENVSDQVIINALDQVNKDFARTSSDTNLITPFFKPYYINSEIVFKLARRDPNGNCTSGIVHYFDSKTNWSQGSHFSNCVYTWDPTRYMNVYIVNQIVPQGTVTGGGIIVGYTFKPGSWPTGSQADCIVYNYQYLSGGNPPNARSLSHEIGHWLGLSHTWGSTNNPGVSCGDDGITDTPVTKGEFGGCPSSLTTACTQTNPAMAGKNNVENIMNYSGCPRMFTQGQTNLMRNVLQNTTSGRNNLVTASNHTFTAINSTTPCPPIADFISVNNAYTVCSNQAIQFKDISFNGTVTSWQWGATNGATIATP
;
A
#
# COMPACT_ATOMS: atom_id res chain seq x y z
N MET A 1 5.50 -80.15 -1.60
CA MET A 1 5.79 -78.82 -2.13
C MET A 1 4.53 -78.00 -2.03
N LYS A 2 4.49 -77.07 -1.02
CA LYS A 2 3.36 -76.11 -0.84
C LYS A 2 3.69 -74.83 -1.57
N LYS A 3 2.89 -74.44 -2.54
CA LYS A 3 2.95 -73.23 -3.30
C LYS A 3 2.28 -72.13 -2.45
N TYR A 4 3.00 -71.07 -2.10
CA TYR A 4 2.44 -69.85 -1.54
C TYR A 4 2.26 -68.80 -2.65
N THR A 5 1.02 -68.40 -2.86
CA THR A 5 0.66 -67.31 -3.77
C THR A 5 0.72 -66.01 -2.95
N ILE A 6 1.62 -65.08 -3.32
CA ILE A 6 1.69 -63.75 -2.74
C ILE A 6 0.71 -62.86 -3.51
N LEU A 7 -0.30 -62.36 -2.80
CA LEU A 7 -1.24 -61.37 -3.33
C LEU A 7 -0.72 -59.96 -2.98
N SER A 8 -0.19 -59.27 -3.99
CA SER A 8 0.24 -57.86 -3.81
C SER A 8 -0.97 -56.94 -3.87
N PHE A 9 -1.30 -56.30 -2.76
CA PHE A 9 -2.27 -55.22 -2.75
C PHE A 9 -1.58 -53.91 -3.16
N PHE A 10 -1.97 -53.39 -4.32
CA PHE A 10 -1.68 -52.04 -4.74
C PHE A 10 -2.65 -51.07 -4.01
N VAL A 11 -2.16 -50.36 -3.02
CA VAL A 11 -2.89 -49.23 -2.42
C VAL A 11 -2.67 -48.02 -3.32
N LEU A 12 -3.69 -47.67 -4.11
CA LEU A 12 -3.71 -46.39 -4.84
C LEU A 12 -3.92 -45.28 -3.81
N GLY A 13 -2.84 -44.62 -3.44
CA GLY A 13 -2.90 -43.36 -2.63
C GLY A 13 -3.49 -42.24 -3.48
N ILE A 14 -4.76 -41.92 -3.30
CA ILE A 14 -5.34 -40.67 -3.82
C ILE A 14 -4.78 -39.54 -2.99
N SER A 15 -3.77 -38.83 -3.53
CA SER A 15 -3.31 -37.57 -3.00
C SER A 15 -4.36 -36.49 -3.30
N ILE A 16 -5.23 -36.22 -2.34
CA ILE A 16 -6.11 -35.06 -2.41
C ILE A 16 -5.23 -33.85 -2.11
N SER A 17 -4.76 -33.19 -3.17
CA SER A 17 -4.16 -31.86 -3.05
C SER A 17 -5.28 -30.89 -2.66
N PHE A 18 -5.39 -30.55 -1.38
CA PHE A 18 -6.13 -29.37 -0.98
C PHE A 18 -5.34 -28.18 -1.51
N SER A 19 -5.82 -27.58 -2.58
CA SER A 19 -5.46 -26.21 -2.90
C SER A 19 -5.99 -25.37 -1.73
N GLN A 20 -5.11 -24.97 -0.81
CA GLN A 20 -5.39 -23.84 0.05
C GLN A 20 -5.60 -22.64 -0.88
N SER A 21 -6.85 -22.26 -1.12
CA SER A 21 -7.14 -20.92 -1.58
C SER A 21 -6.65 -20.01 -0.45
N ASP A 22 -5.55 -19.30 -0.68
CA ASP A 22 -5.11 -18.25 0.24
C ASP A 22 -6.26 -17.26 0.32
N ASN A 23 -7.05 -17.35 1.40
CA ASN A 23 -8.09 -16.39 1.72
C ASN A 23 -7.38 -15.07 2.10
N LYS A 24 -7.01 -14.29 1.09
CA LYS A 24 -6.48 -12.95 1.31
C LYS A 24 -7.62 -11.94 1.33
N ILE A 25 -7.48 -10.96 2.21
CA ILE A 25 -8.33 -9.76 2.22
C ILE A 25 -7.50 -8.67 1.56
N PRO A 26 -7.81 -8.29 0.30
CA PRO A 26 -6.96 -7.36 -0.45
C PRO A 26 -6.78 -6.01 0.23
N CYS A 27 -7.82 -5.51 0.91
CA CYS A 27 -7.81 -4.23 1.61
C CYS A 27 -8.70 -4.33 2.85
N TYR A 28 -8.29 -3.69 3.95
CA TYR A 28 -9.03 -3.65 5.21
C TYR A 28 -9.47 -2.22 5.60
N THR A 29 -9.41 -1.28 4.65
CA THR A 29 -9.65 0.15 4.89
C THR A 29 -11.01 0.43 5.50
N TYR A 30 -12.09 -0.13 4.95
CA TYR A 30 -13.44 0.20 5.42
C TYR A 30 -13.76 -0.42 6.79
N GLU A 31 -13.31 -1.65 7.07
CA GLU A 31 -13.46 -2.24 8.40
C GLU A 31 -12.66 -1.46 9.44
N ALA A 32 -11.43 -1.06 9.11
CA ALA A 32 -10.61 -0.23 10.00
C ALA A 32 -11.26 1.13 10.28
N MET A 33 -11.84 1.75 9.26
CA MET A 33 -12.58 3.01 9.40
C MET A 33 -13.83 2.83 10.25
N GLU A 34 -14.61 1.78 10.02
CA GLU A 34 -15.82 1.49 10.80
C GLU A 34 -15.51 1.24 12.28
N GLU A 35 -14.44 0.48 12.58
CA GLU A 35 -14.00 0.31 13.96
C GLU A 35 -13.54 1.63 14.59
N HIS A 36 -12.82 2.47 13.85
CA HIS A 36 -12.44 3.80 14.33
C HIS A 36 -13.66 4.69 14.59
N PHE A 37 -14.67 4.69 13.71
CA PHE A 37 -15.88 5.48 13.86
C PHE A 37 -16.74 5.09 15.07
N LYS A 38 -16.61 3.86 15.59
CA LYS A 38 -17.25 3.46 16.86
C LYS A 38 -16.67 4.22 18.06
N THR A 39 -15.38 4.54 17.99
CA THR A 39 -14.66 5.25 19.06
C THR A 39 -14.61 6.76 18.84
N ASP A 40 -14.66 7.22 17.60
CA ASP A 40 -14.75 8.64 17.19
C ASP A 40 -15.84 8.84 16.14
N PRO A 41 -17.12 9.00 16.56
CA PRO A 41 -18.21 9.26 15.60
C PRO A 41 -18.08 10.55 14.82
N GLU A 42 -17.32 11.54 15.32
CA GLU A 42 -17.06 12.78 14.59
C GLU A 42 -16.10 12.56 13.41
N ALA A 43 -15.25 11.51 13.47
CA ALA A 43 -14.41 11.13 12.34
C ALA A 43 -15.25 10.76 11.12
N ARG A 44 -16.36 10.03 11.29
CA ARG A 44 -17.30 9.70 10.20
C ARG A 44 -17.81 10.98 9.52
N LYS A 45 -18.28 11.95 10.30
CA LYS A 45 -18.78 13.22 9.77
C LYS A 45 -17.70 14.03 9.04
N ARG A 46 -16.44 13.97 9.54
CA ARG A 46 -15.31 14.62 8.88
C ARG A 46 -15.03 13.99 7.52
N VAL A 47 -15.01 12.66 7.44
CA VAL A 47 -14.80 11.92 6.20
C VAL A 47 -15.91 12.21 5.20
N GLU A 48 -17.18 12.05 5.58
CA GLU A 48 -18.33 12.30 4.71
C GLU A 48 -18.35 13.73 4.16
N ARG A 49 -18.02 14.71 5.00
CA ARG A 49 -17.91 16.11 4.57
C ARG A 49 -16.77 16.31 3.58
N PHE A 50 -15.63 15.68 3.84
CA PHE A 50 -14.47 15.77 2.97
C PHE A 50 -14.73 15.11 1.61
N GLU A 51 -15.31 13.91 1.60
CA GLU A 51 -15.70 13.20 0.37
C GLU A 51 -16.67 14.03 -0.46
N LYS A 52 -17.71 14.57 0.18
CA LYS A 52 -18.66 15.45 -0.50
C LYS A 52 -17.97 16.68 -1.10
N GLU A 53 -17.10 17.34 -0.34
CA GLU A 53 -16.33 18.50 -0.84
C GLU A 53 -15.50 18.13 -2.07
N MET A 54 -14.82 16.98 -2.05
CA MET A 54 -13.97 16.55 -3.17
C MET A 54 -14.78 16.20 -4.42
N LEU A 55 -15.93 15.54 -4.25
CA LEU A 55 -16.83 15.23 -5.36
C LEU A 55 -17.47 16.50 -5.92
N ASP A 56 -17.91 17.43 -5.08
CA ASP A 56 -18.45 18.72 -5.52
C ASP A 56 -17.42 19.52 -6.33
N ARG A 57 -16.15 19.54 -5.88
CA ARG A 57 -15.04 20.16 -6.63
C ARG A 57 -14.79 19.48 -7.96
N LEU A 58 -14.81 18.13 -7.99
CA LEU A 58 -14.61 17.36 -9.21
C LEU A 58 -15.69 17.70 -10.24
N ASN A 59 -16.95 17.77 -9.83
CA ASN A 59 -18.10 18.06 -10.69
C ASN A 59 -18.07 19.50 -11.22
N ASN A 60 -17.71 20.47 -10.36
CA ASN A 60 -17.61 21.87 -10.77
C ASN A 60 -16.45 22.12 -11.73
N PHE A 61 -15.32 21.45 -11.52
CA PHE A 61 -14.14 21.57 -12.39
C PHE A 61 -14.41 21.10 -13.83
N SER A 62 -15.26 20.09 -14.02
CA SER A 62 -15.65 19.61 -15.34
C SER A 62 -16.52 20.61 -16.12
N HIS A 63 -17.20 21.53 -15.46
CA HIS A 63 -18.02 22.57 -16.08
C HIS A 63 -17.22 23.83 -16.46
N GLU A 64 -16.20 24.19 -15.70
CA GLU A 64 -15.46 25.45 -15.91
C GLU A 64 -14.31 25.35 -16.93
N ASN A 65 -13.71 24.17 -17.11
CA ASN A 65 -12.46 24.01 -17.84
C ASN A 65 -12.57 23.35 -19.24
N ALA A 66 -13.75 23.32 -19.85
CA ALA A 66 -13.87 22.82 -21.22
C ALA A 66 -13.21 23.73 -22.28
N SER A 67 -12.86 24.97 -21.94
CA SER A 67 -12.41 25.98 -22.90
C SER A 67 -10.95 26.49 -22.77
N GLU A 68 -10.23 26.20 -21.65
CA GLU A 68 -8.90 26.80 -21.42
C GLU A 68 -7.85 25.83 -20.87
N LYS A 69 -7.34 24.88 -21.65
CA LYS A 69 -6.11 24.15 -21.31
C LYS A 69 -5.07 24.26 -22.39
N THR A 70 -4.24 25.31 -22.35
CA THR A 70 -3.04 25.47 -23.18
C THR A 70 -1.75 25.04 -22.47
N THR A 71 -1.77 24.76 -21.17
CA THR A 71 -0.58 24.34 -20.40
C THR A 71 -0.76 22.94 -19.81
N ALA A 72 0.33 22.16 -19.82
CA ALA A 72 0.34 20.86 -19.13
C ALA A 72 0.06 21.06 -17.62
N PRO A 73 -0.70 20.13 -16.97
CA PRO A 73 -0.96 20.24 -15.55
C PRO A 73 0.35 20.14 -14.75
N PRO A 74 0.46 20.84 -13.60
CA PRO A 74 1.66 20.78 -12.77
C PRO A 74 1.87 19.35 -12.23
N VAL A 75 3.13 18.93 -12.16
CA VAL A 75 3.50 17.67 -11.52
C VAL A 75 3.49 17.84 -10.01
N TYR A 76 2.75 16.99 -9.30
CA TYR A 76 2.73 16.92 -7.85
C TYR A 76 3.69 15.84 -7.34
N THR A 77 4.75 16.24 -6.66
CA THR A 77 5.68 15.29 -6.05
C THR A 77 5.38 15.13 -4.58
N VAL A 78 5.11 13.90 -4.15
CA VAL A 78 4.78 13.52 -2.77
C VAL A 78 6.02 12.89 -2.14
N PRO A 79 6.58 13.48 -1.06
CA PRO A 79 7.64 12.86 -0.28
C PRO A 79 7.13 11.64 0.48
N VAL A 80 7.84 10.51 0.36
CA VAL A 80 7.46 9.23 0.98
C VAL A 80 8.54 8.78 1.94
N VAL A 81 8.11 8.18 3.06
CA VAL A 81 8.97 7.42 3.95
C VAL A 81 8.36 6.04 4.19
N PHE A 82 9.20 5.02 4.14
CA PHE A 82 8.85 3.65 4.51
C PHE A 82 9.45 3.33 5.89
N HIS A 83 8.61 2.82 6.78
CA HIS A 83 8.96 2.33 8.11
C HIS A 83 8.88 0.80 8.10
N VAL A 84 10.01 0.13 7.97
CA VAL A 84 10.09 -1.34 7.95
C VAL A 84 10.21 -1.83 9.38
N LEU A 85 9.17 -2.46 9.90
CA LEU A 85 9.18 -3.06 11.23
C LEU A 85 9.49 -4.55 11.10
N HIS A 86 10.47 -5.03 11.85
CA HIS A 86 10.93 -6.41 11.75
C HIS A 86 11.42 -6.98 13.09
N GLN A 87 11.49 -8.30 13.17
CA GLN A 87 12.18 -9.05 14.22
C GLN A 87 13.32 -9.91 13.67
N GLY A 88 13.89 -9.49 12.52
CA GLY A 88 15.00 -10.15 11.84
C GLY A 88 14.58 -11.29 10.91
N GLY A 89 13.29 -11.48 10.70
CA GLY A 89 12.73 -12.44 9.77
C GLY A 89 12.66 -11.92 8.31
N PRO A 90 11.90 -12.60 7.44
CA PRO A 90 11.74 -12.22 6.03
C PRO A 90 11.03 -10.88 5.82
N GLU A 91 10.35 -10.37 6.85
CA GLU A 91 9.71 -9.05 6.86
C GLU A 91 10.72 -7.89 6.88
N ASN A 92 11.99 -8.14 7.23
CA ASN A 92 13.09 -7.20 7.04
C ASN A 92 13.51 -7.20 5.57
N VAL A 93 12.62 -6.71 4.71
CA VAL A 93 12.83 -6.63 3.27
C VAL A 93 13.95 -5.64 2.94
N SER A 94 14.70 -5.91 1.87
CA SER A 94 15.74 -4.99 1.43
C SER A 94 15.17 -3.69 0.86
N ASP A 95 15.94 -2.61 0.93
CA ASP A 95 15.60 -1.31 0.34
C ASP A 95 15.22 -1.46 -1.15
N GLN A 96 15.88 -2.36 -1.89
CA GLN A 96 15.62 -2.57 -3.31
C GLN A 96 14.19 -3.09 -3.57
N VAL A 97 13.64 -3.93 -2.69
CA VAL A 97 12.26 -4.41 -2.80
C VAL A 97 11.28 -3.25 -2.69
N ILE A 98 11.52 -2.34 -1.75
CA ILE A 98 10.70 -1.13 -1.53
C ILE A 98 10.83 -0.17 -2.71
N ILE A 99 12.06 0.05 -3.20
CA ILE A 99 12.31 0.92 -4.37
C ILE A 99 11.56 0.39 -5.59
N ASN A 100 11.59 -0.93 -5.83
CA ASN A 100 10.87 -1.54 -6.94
C ASN A 100 9.34 -1.41 -6.79
N ALA A 101 8.82 -1.54 -5.57
CA ALA A 101 7.40 -1.34 -5.30
C ALA A 101 6.96 0.11 -5.55
N LEU A 102 7.76 1.09 -5.11
CA LEU A 102 7.50 2.51 -5.35
C LEU A 102 7.62 2.87 -6.83
N ASP A 103 8.57 2.26 -7.57
CA ASP A 103 8.69 2.40 -9.02
C ASP A 103 7.43 1.88 -9.73
N GLN A 104 6.87 0.74 -9.31
CA GLN A 104 5.61 0.23 -9.83
C GLN A 104 4.45 1.18 -9.56
N VAL A 105 4.34 1.75 -8.34
CA VAL A 105 3.35 2.78 -8.02
C VAL A 105 3.49 3.97 -9.00
N ASN A 106 4.69 4.48 -9.19
CA ASN A 106 4.92 5.60 -10.11
C ASN A 106 4.52 5.25 -11.56
N LYS A 107 4.78 4.01 -12.01
CA LYS A 107 4.35 3.54 -13.34
C LYS A 107 2.82 3.50 -13.46
N ASP A 108 2.11 3.05 -12.42
CA ASP A 108 0.66 3.00 -12.41
C ASP A 108 0.05 4.40 -12.50
N PHE A 109 0.57 5.33 -11.72
CA PHE A 109 0.11 6.72 -11.68
C PHE A 109 0.50 7.50 -12.95
N ALA A 110 1.64 7.20 -13.56
CA ALA A 110 2.11 7.84 -14.80
C ALA A 110 1.55 7.22 -16.09
N ARG A 111 0.76 6.13 -16.01
CA ARG A 111 0.29 5.39 -17.19
C ARG A 111 1.42 4.75 -17.99
N THR A 112 2.49 4.30 -17.36
CA THR A 112 3.67 3.72 -18.03
C THR A 112 3.92 2.26 -17.70
N SER A 113 3.00 1.61 -16.99
CA SER A 113 3.06 0.17 -16.70
C SER A 113 3.01 -0.64 -18.01
N SER A 114 3.77 -1.74 -18.07
CA SER A 114 3.95 -2.53 -19.30
C SER A 114 2.68 -3.19 -19.83
N ASP A 115 1.65 -3.34 -18.99
CA ASP A 115 0.37 -3.97 -19.32
C ASP A 115 -0.75 -2.98 -19.69
N THR A 116 -0.43 -1.70 -19.88
CA THR A 116 -1.39 -0.65 -20.31
C THR A 116 -2.01 -0.93 -21.67
N ASN A 117 -1.29 -1.68 -22.53
CA ASN A 117 -1.81 -2.12 -23.83
C ASN A 117 -2.95 -3.14 -23.71
N LEU A 118 -3.02 -3.86 -22.59
CA LEU A 118 -4.07 -4.85 -22.29
C LEU A 118 -5.37 -4.23 -21.77
N ILE A 119 -5.38 -2.92 -21.47
CA ILE A 119 -6.60 -2.21 -21.06
C ILE A 119 -7.61 -2.26 -22.20
N THR A 120 -8.83 -2.60 -21.85
CA THR A 120 -9.97 -2.66 -22.77
C THR A 120 -10.10 -1.35 -23.56
N PRO A 121 -10.28 -1.41 -24.89
CA PRO A 121 -10.34 -0.22 -25.74
C PRO A 121 -11.33 0.84 -25.27
N PHE A 122 -12.47 0.42 -24.69
CA PHE A 122 -13.46 1.32 -24.14
C PHE A 122 -12.90 2.21 -23.01
N PHE A 123 -12.07 1.64 -22.10
CA PHE A 123 -11.54 2.38 -20.95
C PHE A 123 -10.21 3.10 -21.24
N LYS A 124 -9.52 2.79 -22.34
CA LYS A 124 -8.25 3.45 -22.70
C LYS A 124 -8.32 5.00 -22.73
N PRO A 125 -9.39 5.64 -23.25
CA PRO A 125 -9.48 7.10 -23.24
C PRO A 125 -9.60 7.71 -21.84
N TYR A 126 -10.10 6.97 -20.87
CA TYR A 126 -10.27 7.42 -19.49
C TYR A 126 -9.01 7.25 -18.65
N TYR A 127 -8.01 6.52 -19.11
CA TYR A 127 -6.74 6.34 -18.40
C TYR A 127 -5.74 7.42 -18.83
N ILE A 128 -5.47 8.34 -17.95
CA ILE A 128 -4.53 9.45 -18.17
C ILE A 128 -3.33 9.36 -17.22
N ASN A 129 -2.23 10.06 -17.57
CA ASN A 129 -1.16 10.32 -16.61
C ASN A 129 -1.68 11.24 -15.51
N SER A 130 -1.51 10.81 -14.26
CA SER A 130 -1.99 11.58 -13.10
C SER A 130 -1.18 12.83 -12.81
N GLU A 131 0.05 12.92 -13.31
CA GLU A 131 1.03 13.93 -12.92
C GLU A 131 1.26 13.95 -11.39
N ILE A 132 1.12 12.80 -10.72
CA ILE A 132 1.48 12.57 -9.33
C ILE A 132 2.69 11.64 -9.31
N VAL A 133 3.74 12.05 -8.63
CA VAL A 133 4.99 11.30 -8.49
C VAL A 133 5.35 11.13 -7.03
N PHE A 134 5.70 9.93 -6.64
CA PHE A 134 6.13 9.59 -5.29
C PHE A 134 7.65 9.45 -5.25
N LYS A 135 8.30 10.20 -4.36
CA LYS A 135 9.76 10.15 -4.18
C LYS A 135 10.11 9.89 -2.73
N LEU A 136 11.08 9.02 -2.51
CA LEU A 136 11.67 8.81 -1.18
C LEU A 136 12.22 10.13 -0.64
N ALA A 137 11.88 10.46 0.61
CA ALA A 137 12.46 11.58 1.32
C ALA A 137 13.99 11.39 1.47
N ARG A 138 14.74 12.48 1.39
CA ARG A 138 16.21 12.49 1.54
C ARG A 138 16.66 13.22 2.80
N ARG A 139 15.70 13.73 3.58
CA ARG A 139 15.92 14.35 4.90
C ARG A 139 14.81 13.93 5.84
N ASP A 140 15.18 13.51 7.05
CA ASP A 140 14.26 13.17 8.13
C ASP A 140 13.71 14.43 8.83
N PRO A 141 12.73 14.34 9.76
CA PRO A 141 12.19 15.47 10.49
C PRO A 141 13.23 16.25 11.32
N ASN A 142 14.34 15.61 11.70
CA ASN A 142 15.42 16.21 12.50
C ASN A 142 16.50 16.86 11.64
N GLY A 143 16.37 16.81 10.31
CA GLY A 143 17.31 17.38 9.36
C GLY A 143 18.45 16.45 8.94
N ASN A 144 18.45 15.20 9.38
CA ASN A 144 19.48 14.21 9.02
C ASN A 144 19.22 13.64 7.62
N CYS A 145 20.31 13.18 6.99
CA CYS A 145 20.22 12.47 5.71
C CYS A 145 19.53 11.12 5.89
N THR A 146 18.59 10.80 5.01
CA THR A 146 17.89 9.51 4.99
C THR A 146 17.75 8.97 3.58
N SER A 147 17.71 7.63 3.45
CA SER A 147 17.28 6.94 2.21
C SER A 147 15.78 7.06 1.96
N GLY A 148 15.00 7.49 2.97
CA GLY A 148 13.53 7.44 2.97
C GLY A 148 12.99 6.04 3.30
N ILE A 149 13.87 5.10 3.66
CA ILE A 149 13.54 3.75 4.13
C ILE A 149 14.25 3.57 5.46
N VAL A 150 13.50 3.34 6.53
CA VAL A 150 14.03 3.22 7.89
C VAL A 150 13.61 1.88 8.47
N HIS A 151 14.57 1.12 8.96
CA HIS A 151 14.35 -0.19 9.55
C HIS A 151 14.30 -0.10 11.07
N TYR A 152 13.33 -0.80 11.68
CA TYR A 152 13.14 -0.81 13.13
C TYR A 152 12.96 -2.24 13.63
N PHE A 153 13.83 -2.66 14.55
CA PHE A 153 13.65 -3.92 15.26
C PHE A 153 12.54 -3.75 16.31
N ASP A 154 11.32 -4.11 15.94
CA ASP A 154 10.13 -3.91 16.80
C ASP A 154 9.11 -5.04 16.62
N SER A 155 8.60 -5.54 17.74
CA SER A 155 7.52 -6.55 17.77
C SER A 155 6.20 -6.07 17.19
N LYS A 156 6.00 -4.75 17.04
CA LYS A 156 4.86 -4.17 16.33
C LYS A 156 4.80 -4.53 14.85
N THR A 157 5.81 -5.23 14.32
CA THR A 157 5.72 -5.89 12.99
C THR A 157 4.55 -6.88 12.92
N ASN A 158 4.08 -7.42 14.06
CA ASN A 158 2.80 -8.12 14.19
C ASN A 158 1.70 -7.08 14.52
N TRP A 159 1.33 -6.33 13.50
CA TRP A 159 0.52 -5.13 13.64
C TRP A 159 -0.91 -5.44 14.04
N SER A 160 -1.33 -4.99 15.22
CA SER A 160 -2.73 -5.05 15.65
C SER A 160 -3.48 -3.82 15.14
N GLN A 161 -4.52 -4.02 14.37
CA GLN A 161 -5.35 -2.92 13.83
C GLN A 161 -6.04 -2.15 14.96
N GLY A 162 -6.51 -2.84 16.01
CA GLY A 162 -7.11 -2.19 17.19
C GLY A 162 -6.15 -1.30 17.98
N SER A 163 -4.85 -1.44 17.74
CA SER A 163 -3.80 -0.59 18.32
C SER A 163 -3.18 0.37 17.30
N HIS A 164 -3.88 0.66 16.20
CA HIS A 164 -3.33 1.43 15.09
C HIS A 164 -2.64 2.72 15.55
N PHE A 165 -3.34 3.58 16.28
CA PHE A 165 -2.79 4.85 16.77
C PHE A 165 -1.52 4.65 17.62
N SER A 166 -1.53 3.70 18.55
CA SER A 166 -0.39 3.40 19.43
C SER A 166 0.76 2.67 18.74
N ASN A 167 0.51 2.06 17.57
CA ASN A 167 1.54 1.43 16.76
C ASN A 167 2.28 2.43 15.86
N CYS A 168 1.67 3.58 15.54
CA CYS A 168 2.22 4.60 14.64
C CYS A 168 3.32 5.46 15.27
N VAL A 169 4.17 4.89 16.14
CA VAL A 169 5.18 5.63 16.92
C VAL A 169 6.35 6.17 16.08
N TYR A 170 6.54 5.65 14.89
CA TYR A 170 7.61 6.05 13.98
C TYR A 170 7.14 7.02 12.89
N THR A 171 5.84 7.35 12.86
CA THR A 171 5.28 8.25 11.85
C THR A 171 5.96 9.61 11.88
N TRP A 172 6.47 10.04 10.73
CA TRP A 172 6.93 11.40 10.52
C TRP A 172 5.73 12.31 10.22
N ASP A 173 5.87 13.62 10.43
CA ASP A 173 4.80 14.60 10.23
C ASP A 173 4.03 14.33 8.91
N PRO A 174 2.78 13.82 8.94
CA PRO A 174 2.04 13.41 7.75
C PRO A 174 1.62 14.58 6.86
N THR A 175 1.77 15.83 7.33
CA THR A 175 1.62 17.00 6.47
C THR A 175 2.85 17.24 5.59
N ARG A 176 3.97 16.55 5.87
CA ARG A 176 5.24 16.67 5.16
C ARG A 176 5.66 15.40 4.44
N TYR A 177 5.22 14.24 4.92
CA TYR A 177 5.60 12.93 4.42
C TYR A 177 4.40 12.00 4.32
N MET A 178 4.28 11.28 3.23
CA MET A 178 3.43 10.09 3.17
C MET A 178 4.15 8.95 3.90
N ASN A 179 3.55 8.44 4.97
CA ASN A 179 4.11 7.38 5.80
C ASN A 179 3.55 6.03 5.39
N VAL A 180 4.42 5.05 5.13
CA VAL A 180 4.06 3.67 4.79
C VAL A 180 4.76 2.72 5.74
N TYR A 181 4.02 2.00 6.56
CA TYR A 181 4.52 0.94 7.43
C TYR A 181 4.53 -0.38 6.69
N ILE A 182 5.68 -1.04 6.68
CA ILE A 182 5.85 -2.40 6.18
C ILE A 182 5.94 -3.33 7.37
N VAL A 183 5.03 -4.31 7.45
CA VAL A 183 4.86 -5.18 8.61
C VAL A 183 4.77 -6.65 8.22
N ASN A 184 5.06 -7.56 9.16
CA ASN A 184 4.99 -9.00 8.95
C ASN A 184 3.55 -9.46 8.71
N GLN A 185 2.64 -9.01 9.55
CA GLN A 185 1.21 -9.34 9.45
C GLN A 185 0.35 -8.22 10.01
N ILE A 186 -0.90 -8.17 9.54
CA ILE A 186 -1.92 -7.27 10.05
C ILE A 186 -3.00 -8.12 10.70
N VAL A 187 -3.15 -7.94 12.02
CA VAL A 187 -4.15 -8.64 12.83
C VAL A 187 -5.38 -7.74 12.93
N PRO A 188 -6.54 -8.15 12.42
CA PRO A 188 -7.77 -7.35 12.46
C PRO A 188 -8.28 -7.17 13.88
N GLN A 189 -8.99 -6.07 14.12
CA GLN A 189 -9.83 -5.93 15.31
C GLN A 189 -11.18 -6.59 15.03
N GLY A 190 -11.52 -7.63 15.81
CA GLY A 190 -12.75 -8.38 15.62
C GLY A 190 -12.64 -9.57 14.67
N THR A 191 -13.78 -10.21 14.41
CA THR A 191 -13.84 -11.41 13.57
C THR A 191 -13.89 -11.04 12.09
N VAL A 192 -12.88 -11.44 11.35
CA VAL A 192 -12.92 -11.36 9.88
C VAL A 192 -13.64 -12.59 9.35
N THR A 193 -14.78 -12.39 8.69
CA THR A 193 -15.53 -13.47 8.08
C THR A 193 -14.69 -14.11 6.96
N GLY A 194 -14.38 -15.41 7.13
CA GLY A 194 -13.61 -16.18 6.14
C GLY A 194 -12.14 -16.41 6.46
N GLY A 195 -11.58 -15.74 7.48
CA GLY A 195 -10.17 -15.87 7.89
C GLY A 195 -9.22 -15.64 6.70
N GLY A 196 -8.39 -14.62 6.72
CA GLY A 196 -7.50 -14.34 5.60
C GLY A 196 -6.35 -13.43 5.99
N ILE A 197 -5.34 -13.36 5.12
CA ILE A 197 -4.20 -12.44 5.27
C ILE A 197 -4.63 -11.07 4.75
N ILE A 198 -4.58 -10.05 5.61
CA ILE A 198 -4.79 -8.65 5.22
C ILE A 198 -3.55 -8.17 4.47
N VAL A 199 -3.74 -7.69 3.24
CA VAL A 199 -2.68 -7.16 2.38
C VAL A 199 -2.25 -5.77 2.83
N GLY A 200 -3.22 -4.89 3.06
CA GLY A 200 -2.98 -3.54 3.51
C GLY A 200 -4.25 -2.83 3.95
N TYR A 201 -4.07 -1.64 4.51
CA TYR A 201 -5.14 -0.68 4.74
C TYR A 201 -4.57 0.71 4.99
N THR A 202 -5.43 1.69 4.87
CA THR A 202 -5.17 3.06 5.26
C THR A 202 -6.45 3.71 5.80
N PHE A 203 -6.36 4.95 6.19
CA PHE A 203 -7.51 5.78 6.53
C PHE A 203 -7.69 6.87 5.47
N LYS A 204 -8.92 7.08 5.02
CA LYS A 204 -9.24 8.16 4.08
C LYS A 204 -9.04 9.54 4.75
N PRO A 205 -8.80 10.60 3.95
CA PRO A 205 -8.67 11.96 4.49
C PRO A 205 -9.87 12.37 5.35
N GLY A 206 -9.58 12.97 6.51
CA GLY A 206 -10.61 13.34 7.48
C GLY A 206 -10.87 12.30 8.57
N SER A 207 -10.41 11.05 8.42
CA SER A 207 -10.53 10.03 9.48
C SER A 207 -9.81 10.46 10.75
N TRP A 208 -8.64 11.06 10.61
CA TRP A 208 -7.84 11.57 11.73
C TRP A 208 -7.71 13.10 11.64
N PRO A 209 -7.48 13.78 12.77
CA PRO A 209 -7.08 15.19 12.74
C PRO A 209 -5.83 15.40 11.89
N THR A 210 -5.73 16.55 11.23
CA THR A 210 -4.56 16.92 10.43
C THR A 210 -3.28 16.84 11.24
N GLY A 211 -2.26 16.18 10.71
CA GLY A 211 -0.98 15.96 11.41
C GLY A 211 -0.99 14.80 12.41
N SER A 212 -2.07 14.03 12.50
CA SER A 212 -2.12 12.87 13.38
C SER A 212 -1.12 11.79 12.92
N GLN A 213 -0.36 11.24 13.87
CA GLN A 213 0.54 10.11 13.59
C GLN A 213 -0.17 8.88 13.01
N ALA A 214 -1.48 8.76 13.17
CA ALA A 214 -2.28 7.67 12.64
C ALA A 214 -2.64 7.85 11.14
N ASP A 215 -2.28 8.97 10.50
CA ASP A 215 -2.43 9.16 9.06
C ASP A 215 -1.28 8.48 8.31
N CYS A 216 -1.38 7.17 8.15
CA CYS A 216 -0.39 6.33 7.48
C CYS A 216 -1.05 5.18 6.71
N ILE A 217 -0.27 4.54 5.84
CA ILE A 217 -0.60 3.29 5.17
C ILE A 217 0.10 2.16 5.93
N VAL A 218 -0.62 1.06 6.20
CA VAL A 218 -0.05 -0.17 6.77
C VAL A 218 -0.12 -1.27 5.73
N TYR A 219 1.01 -1.91 5.45
CA TYR A 219 1.14 -2.83 4.33
C TYR A 219 1.93 -4.09 4.69
N ASN A 220 1.43 -5.25 4.32
CA ASN A 220 2.06 -6.53 4.58
C ASN A 220 3.23 -6.75 3.59
N TYR A 221 4.43 -7.04 4.12
CA TYR A 221 5.65 -7.20 3.35
C TYR A 221 5.55 -8.24 2.23
N GLN A 222 4.76 -9.30 2.41
CA GLN A 222 4.63 -10.41 1.45
C GLN A 222 4.09 -9.96 0.09
N TYR A 223 3.44 -8.79 0.03
CA TYR A 223 2.81 -8.27 -1.18
C TYR A 223 3.61 -7.15 -1.85
N LEU A 224 4.79 -6.78 -1.32
CA LEU A 224 5.67 -5.79 -1.94
C LEU A 224 6.35 -6.30 -3.20
N SER A 225 6.81 -7.55 -3.20
CA SER A 225 7.46 -8.17 -4.36
C SER A 225 6.40 -8.75 -5.28
N GLY A 226 5.86 -7.92 -6.16
CA GLY A 226 4.78 -8.27 -7.06
C GLY A 226 5.12 -9.30 -8.12
N GLY A 227 5.16 -10.58 -7.74
CA GLY A 227 5.24 -11.68 -8.71
C GLY A 227 3.93 -11.97 -9.44
N ASN A 228 2.80 -11.39 -9.00
CA ASN A 228 1.48 -11.58 -9.59
C ASN A 228 0.81 -10.20 -9.75
N PRO A 229 0.25 -9.83 -10.93
CA PRO A 229 -0.33 -8.51 -11.19
C PRO A 229 -1.22 -7.92 -10.10
N PRO A 230 -2.15 -8.67 -9.47
CA PRO A 230 -2.97 -8.12 -8.40
C PRO A 230 -2.16 -7.66 -7.18
N ASN A 231 -1.11 -8.39 -6.81
CA ASN A 231 -0.27 -8.04 -5.67
C ASN A 231 0.59 -6.80 -5.97
N ALA A 232 1.11 -6.70 -7.21
CA ALA A 232 1.91 -5.56 -7.64
C ALA A 232 1.15 -4.22 -7.58
N ARG A 233 -0.19 -4.23 -7.62
CA ARG A 233 -1.04 -3.04 -7.62
C ARG A 233 -1.68 -2.73 -6.25
N SER A 234 -1.52 -3.61 -5.26
CA SER A 234 -2.17 -3.42 -3.96
C SER A 234 -1.64 -2.18 -3.24
N LEU A 235 -0.36 -1.83 -3.38
CA LEU A 235 0.16 -0.59 -2.80
C LEU A 235 -0.42 0.65 -3.51
N SER A 236 -0.56 0.62 -4.85
CA SER A 236 -1.23 1.68 -5.61
C SER A 236 -2.70 1.83 -5.20
N HIS A 237 -3.38 0.73 -4.86
CA HIS A 237 -4.74 0.69 -4.34
C HIS A 237 -4.85 1.41 -2.98
N GLU A 238 -3.98 1.05 -2.02
CA GLU A 238 -3.98 1.71 -0.70
C GLU A 238 -3.63 3.21 -0.80
N ILE A 239 -2.70 3.58 -1.69
CA ILE A 239 -2.40 4.99 -1.98
C ILE A 239 -3.63 5.69 -2.60
N GLY A 240 -4.41 4.99 -3.42
CA GLY A 240 -5.68 5.50 -3.94
C GLY A 240 -6.65 5.88 -2.81
N HIS A 241 -6.83 5.00 -1.81
CA HIS A 241 -7.63 5.31 -0.61
C HIS A 241 -7.04 6.46 0.21
N TRP A 242 -5.72 6.45 0.43
CA TRP A 242 -5.04 7.54 1.12
C TRP A 242 -5.24 8.88 0.40
N LEU A 243 -5.37 8.88 -0.93
CA LEU A 243 -5.73 10.04 -1.76
C LEU A 243 -7.25 10.18 -1.98
N GLY A 244 -8.08 9.56 -1.15
CA GLY A 244 -9.52 9.82 -1.06
C GLY A 244 -10.41 8.94 -1.95
N LEU A 245 -9.86 8.05 -2.77
CA LEU A 245 -10.67 7.18 -3.61
C LEU A 245 -11.45 6.14 -2.78
N SER A 246 -12.66 5.82 -3.22
CA SER A 246 -13.44 4.67 -2.78
C SER A 246 -13.17 3.47 -3.69
N HIS A 247 -13.62 2.27 -3.28
CA HIS A 247 -13.76 1.16 -4.23
C HIS A 247 -14.76 1.54 -5.32
N THR A 248 -14.63 0.96 -6.50
CA THR A 248 -15.54 1.24 -7.62
C THR A 248 -17.01 0.88 -7.33
N TRP A 249 -17.26 0.01 -6.34
CA TRP A 249 -18.60 -0.35 -5.86
C TRP A 249 -19.01 0.40 -4.58
N GLY A 250 -18.28 1.44 -4.21
CA GLY A 250 -18.57 2.29 -3.04
C GLY A 250 -17.84 1.89 -1.76
N SER A 251 -18.42 2.27 -0.63
CA SER A 251 -17.75 2.28 0.68
C SER A 251 -17.89 0.97 1.45
N THR A 252 -17.58 -0.18 0.82
CA THR A 252 -17.55 -1.49 1.49
C THR A 252 -16.38 -2.34 0.98
N ASN A 253 -15.97 -3.35 1.76
CA ASN A 253 -15.00 -4.36 1.32
C ASN A 253 -15.65 -5.64 0.76
N ASN A 254 -16.95 -5.61 0.45
CA ASN A 254 -17.73 -6.75 0.01
C ASN A 254 -18.11 -6.64 -1.48
N PRO A 255 -17.20 -6.92 -2.43
CA PRO A 255 -17.54 -6.95 -3.85
C PRO A 255 -18.50 -8.10 -4.16
N GLY A 256 -19.26 -7.97 -5.26
CA GLY A 256 -20.19 -9.00 -5.73
C GLY A 256 -21.57 -9.00 -5.07
N VAL A 257 -21.76 -8.24 -3.97
CA VAL A 257 -23.01 -8.29 -3.18
C VAL A 257 -24.09 -7.39 -3.78
N SER A 258 -23.85 -6.09 -3.87
CA SER A 258 -24.83 -5.10 -4.34
C SER A 258 -24.17 -4.12 -5.31
N CYS A 259 -24.99 -3.55 -6.21
CA CYS A 259 -24.56 -2.43 -7.03
C CYS A 259 -24.24 -1.22 -6.14
N GLY A 260 -23.10 -0.59 -6.41
CA GLY A 260 -22.65 0.61 -5.73
C GLY A 260 -21.86 1.51 -6.65
N ASP A 261 -21.54 2.72 -6.17
CA ASP A 261 -20.93 3.80 -6.93
C ASP A 261 -19.87 4.49 -6.05
N ASP A 262 -18.76 4.89 -6.63
CA ASP A 262 -17.74 5.71 -5.97
C ASP A 262 -18.00 7.23 -6.12
N GLY A 263 -19.08 7.60 -6.79
CA GLY A 263 -19.47 8.97 -7.05
C GLY A 263 -18.71 9.64 -8.21
N ILE A 264 -17.91 8.90 -8.95
CA ILE A 264 -17.07 9.40 -10.04
C ILE A 264 -17.71 9.01 -11.39
N THR A 265 -18.00 9.99 -12.23
CA THR A 265 -18.87 9.81 -13.41
C THR A 265 -18.27 8.92 -14.52
N ASP A 266 -16.95 8.72 -14.54
CA ASP A 266 -16.25 7.87 -15.52
C ASP A 266 -15.85 6.50 -14.95
N THR A 267 -16.28 6.17 -13.73
CA THR A 267 -16.30 4.83 -13.16
C THR A 267 -17.71 4.27 -13.26
N PRO A 268 -17.92 3.06 -13.84
CA PRO A 268 -19.24 2.46 -13.90
C PRO A 268 -19.77 2.04 -12.53
N VAL A 269 -21.05 2.23 -12.27
CA VAL A 269 -21.75 1.58 -11.15
C VAL A 269 -21.61 0.07 -11.29
N THR A 270 -21.11 -0.59 -10.27
CA THR A 270 -20.76 -2.01 -10.31
C THR A 270 -21.02 -2.69 -8.97
N LYS A 271 -20.99 -4.02 -8.97
CA LYS A 271 -20.92 -4.81 -7.74
C LYS A 271 -19.48 -5.02 -7.25
N GLY A 272 -18.48 -4.65 -8.08
CA GLY A 272 -17.09 -5.06 -7.88
C GLY A 272 -16.88 -6.53 -8.22
N GLU A 273 -15.61 -6.93 -8.32
CA GLU A 273 -15.17 -8.29 -8.61
C GLU A 273 -14.18 -8.74 -7.55
N PHE A 274 -14.16 -10.04 -7.27
CA PHE A 274 -13.19 -10.64 -6.37
C PHE A 274 -12.36 -11.70 -7.09
N GLY A 275 -11.07 -11.46 -7.24
CA GLY A 275 -10.17 -12.37 -7.95
C GLY A 275 -10.52 -12.50 -9.45
N GLY A 276 -9.76 -13.32 -10.17
CA GLY A 276 -9.96 -13.52 -11.60
C GLY A 276 -9.84 -12.25 -12.45
N CYS A 277 -9.88 -12.44 -13.76
CA CYS A 277 -9.97 -11.35 -14.74
C CYS A 277 -11.09 -11.75 -15.71
N PRO A 278 -12.34 -11.35 -15.45
CA PRO A 278 -13.46 -11.77 -16.27
C PRO A 278 -13.32 -11.22 -17.70
N SER A 279 -13.62 -12.06 -18.68
CA SER A 279 -13.59 -11.68 -20.10
C SER A 279 -14.77 -10.77 -20.47
N SER A 280 -15.86 -10.81 -19.70
CA SER A 280 -17.02 -9.93 -19.86
C SER A 280 -16.88 -8.70 -18.98
N LEU A 281 -16.81 -7.54 -19.59
CA LEU A 281 -16.78 -6.25 -18.93
C LEU A 281 -18.18 -5.60 -18.88
N THR A 282 -19.20 -6.41 -18.59
CA THR A 282 -20.57 -5.95 -18.49
C THR A 282 -21.09 -6.05 -17.07
N THR A 283 -21.96 -5.13 -16.71
CA THR A 283 -22.68 -5.14 -15.43
C THR A 283 -24.19 -5.03 -15.69
N ALA A 284 -24.96 -5.64 -14.81
CA ALA A 284 -26.42 -5.47 -14.77
C ALA A 284 -26.85 -4.27 -13.92
N CYS A 285 -25.90 -3.54 -13.32
CA CYS A 285 -26.20 -2.36 -12.51
C CYS A 285 -26.67 -1.21 -13.38
N THR A 286 -27.71 -0.51 -12.91
CA THR A 286 -28.19 0.72 -13.56
C THR A 286 -27.13 1.80 -13.43
N GLN A 287 -26.76 2.41 -14.55
CA GLN A 287 -25.72 3.43 -14.59
C GLN A 287 -26.28 4.82 -14.35
N THR A 288 -25.58 5.61 -13.54
CA THR A 288 -25.85 7.04 -13.36
C THR A 288 -25.40 7.85 -14.58
N ASN A 289 -24.29 7.43 -15.22
CA ASN A 289 -23.81 7.98 -16.48
C ASN A 289 -24.22 7.08 -17.66
N PRO A 290 -25.08 7.55 -18.61
CA PRO A 290 -25.49 6.75 -19.77
C PRO A 290 -24.32 6.25 -20.64
N ALA A 291 -23.20 6.96 -20.69
CA ALA A 291 -22.01 6.54 -21.44
C ALA A 291 -21.39 5.26 -20.88
N MET A 292 -21.64 4.94 -19.61
CA MET A 292 -21.18 3.73 -18.92
C MET A 292 -22.21 2.58 -19.00
N ALA A 293 -23.31 2.73 -19.73
CA ALA A 293 -24.37 1.72 -19.80
C ALA A 293 -23.82 0.34 -20.18
N GLY A 294 -24.08 -0.66 -19.34
CA GLY A 294 -23.62 -2.04 -19.50
C GLY A 294 -22.11 -2.25 -19.35
N LYS A 295 -21.35 -1.27 -18.86
CA LYS A 295 -19.89 -1.40 -18.67
C LYS A 295 -19.53 -1.74 -17.23
N ASN A 296 -18.45 -2.52 -17.06
CA ASN A 296 -17.84 -2.83 -15.77
C ASN A 296 -16.32 -2.65 -15.87
N ASN A 297 -15.74 -1.75 -15.08
CA ASN A 297 -14.30 -1.51 -15.09
C ASN A 297 -13.58 -2.43 -14.11
N VAL A 298 -13.48 -3.70 -14.47
CA VAL A 298 -12.73 -4.71 -13.68
C VAL A 298 -11.23 -4.45 -13.68
N GLU A 299 -10.72 -3.63 -14.61
CA GLU A 299 -9.31 -3.26 -14.73
C GLU A 299 -8.92 -2.06 -13.85
N ASN A 300 -9.89 -1.52 -13.10
CA ASN A 300 -9.64 -0.41 -12.19
C ASN A 300 -8.80 -0.87 -10.98
N ILE A 301 -7.81 -0.08 -10.61
CA ILE A 301 -6.93 -0.37 -9.45
C ILE A 301 -7.73 -0.38 -8.14
N MET A 302 -8.84 0.39 -8.06
CA MET A 302 -9.74 0.36 -6.90
C MET A 302 -10.73 -0.80 -6.92
N ASN A 303 -10.56 -1.80 -7.80
CA ASN A 303 -11.32 -3.05 -7.83
C ASN A 303 -10.48 -4.20 -7.20
N TYR A 304 -11.12 -5.31 -6.82
CA TYR A 304 -10.46 -6.51 -6.29
C TYR A 304 -10.29 -7.62 -7.34
N SER A 305 -10.43 -7.28 -8.61
CA SER A 305 -10.20 -8.22 -9.73
C SER A 305 -8.74 -8.69 -9.79
N GLY A 306 -8.50 -9.74 -10.55
CA GLY A 306 -7.15 -10.25 -10.83
C GLY A 306 -6.36 -9.47 -11.88
N CYS A 307 -6.89 -8.37 -12.41
CA CYS A 307 -6.25 -7.60 -13.48
C CYS A 307 -6.36 -6.06 -13.31
N PRO A 308 -6.03 -5.51 -12.14
CA PRO A 308 -6.00 -4.07 -11.95
C PRO A 308 -4.89 -3.44 -12.82
N ARG A 309 -5.19 -2.36 -13.55
CA ARG A 309 -4.26 -1.74 -14.51
C ARG A 309 -4.35 -0.22 -14.60
N MET A 310 -5.46 0.37 -14.10
CA MET A 310 -5.73 1.78 -14.36
C MET A 310 -6.49 2.47 -13.24
N PHE A 311 -6.27 3.77 -13.14
CA PHE A 311 -7.21 4.73 -12.57
C PHE A 311 -7.91 5.47 -13.71
N THR A 312 -9.15 5.92 -13.49
CA THR A 312 -9.83 6.78 -14.47
C THR A 312 -9.39 8.23 -14.35
N GLN A 313 -9.73 9.05 -15.34
CA GLN A 313 -9.47 10.49 -15.31
C GLN A 313 -10.15 11.16 -14.13
N GLY A 314 -11.42 10.79 -13.83
CA GLY A 314 -12.14 11.31 -12.67
C GLY A 314 -11.46 10.95 -11.37
N GLN A 315 -11.03 9.70 -11.20
CA GLN A 315 -10.24 9.27 -10.04
C GLN A 315 -8.93 10.06 -9.92
N THR A 316 -8.22 10.24 -11.02
CA THR A 316 -7.00 11.04 -11.08
C THR A 316 -7.23 12.49 -10.66
N ASN A 317 -8.29 13.12 -11.18
CA ASN A 317 -8.64 14.50 -10.81
C ASN A 317 -9.02 14.62 -9.34
N LEU A 318 -9.75 13.64 -8.77
CA LEU A 318 -10.08 13.62 -7.35
C LEU A 318 -8.81 13.55 -6.49
N MET A 319 -7.89 12.64 -6.80
CA MET A 319 -6.61 12.52 -6.09
C MET A 319 -5.79 13.82 -6.14
N ARG A 320 -5.79 14.50 -7.27
CA ARG A 320 -5.14 15.81 -7.43
C ARG A 320 -5.81 16.89 -6.59
N ASN A 321 -7.16 16.91 -6.53
CA ASN A 321 -7.91 17.83 -5.67
C ASN A 321 -7.60 17.61 -4.19
N VAL A 322 -7.42 16.36 -3.76
CA VAL A 322 -6.99 16.02 -2.40
C VAL A 322 -5.61 16.61 -2.08
N LEU A 323 -4.66 16.55 -3.02
CA LEU A 323 -3.32 17.14 -2.88
C LEU A 323 -3.33 18.68 -2.94
N GLN A 324 -4.44 19.32 -3.23
CA GLN A 324 -4.62 20.77 -3.16
C GLN A 324 -5.42 21.21 -1.92
N ASN A 325 -6.01 20.24 -1.20
CA ASN A 325 -6.94 20.52 -0.11
C ASN A 325 -6.20 20.80 1.22
N THR A 326 -6.54 21.92 1.86
CA THR A 326 -5.94 22.34 3.12
C THR A 326 -6.49 21.59 4.33
N THR A 327 -7.72 21.07 4.26
CA THR A 327 -8.40 20.41 5.37
C THR A 327 -7.69 19.13 5.80
N SER A 328 -7.11 18.37 4.83
CA SER A 328 -6.33 17.16 5.12
C SER A 328 -4.86 17.43 5.41
N GLY A 329 -4.38 18.66 5.18
CA GLY A 329 -2.96 19.02 5.24
C GLY A 329 -2.11 18.48 4.09
N ARG A 330 -2.70 17.70 3.16
CA ARG A 330 -1.96 17.10 2.03
C ARG A 330 -1.47 18.12 1.01
N ASN A 331 -2.05 19.31 0.98
CA ASN A 331 -1.58 20.40 0.13
C ASN A 331 -0.13 20.84 0.45
N ASN A 332 0.32 20.67 1.69
CA ASN A 332 1.71 20.99 2.04
C ASN A 332 2.72 20.02 1.42
N LEU A 333 2.34 18.75 1.22
CA LEU A 333 3.22 17.72 0.64
C LEU A 333 3.84 18.16 -0.69
N VAL A 334 3.07 18.84 -1.53
CA VAL A 334 3.43 19.20 -2.90
C VAL A 334 3.99 20.61 -3.05
N THR A 335 4.27 21.30 -1.94
CA THR A 335 4.84 22.65 -1.97
C THR A 335 6.36 22.65 -2.17
N ALA A 336 6.88 23.67 -2.85
CA ALA A 336 8.32 23.83 -3.04
C ALA A 336 9.09 23.95 -1.71
N SER A 337 8.48 24.57 -0.69
CA SER A 337 9.07 24.66 0.65
C SER A 337 9.21 23.28 1.30
N ASN A 338 8.18 22.42 1.17
CA ASN A 338 8.25 21.06 1.69
C ASN A 338 9.25 20.20 0.91
N HIS A 339 9.33 20.35 -0.40
CA HIS A 339 10.34 19.66 -1.23
C HIS A 339 11.77 20.03 -0.80
N THR A 340 12.00 21.29 -0.45
CA THR A 340 13.28 21.75 0.12
C THR A 340 13.51 21.16 1.51
N PHE A 341 12.49 21.14 2.37
CA PHE A 341 12.56 20.57 3.71
C PHE A 341 12.88 19.07 3.67
N THR A 342 12.19 18.29 2.87
CA THR A 342 12.33 16.84 2.73
C THR A 342 13.51 16.43 1.83
N ALA A 343 14.15 17.42 1.18
CA ALA A 343 15.28 17.27 0.27
C ALA A 343 15.06 16.21 -0.86
N ILE A 344 13.84 16.03 -1.32
CA ILE A 344 13.46 14.96 -2.29
C ILE A 344 14.19 15.03 -3.64
N ASN A 345 14.85 16.14 -3.95
CA ASN A 345 15.66 16.29 -5.17
C ASN A 345 17.16 16.09 -4.91
N SER A 346 17.57 15.78 -3.67
CA SER A 346 18.97 15.48 -3.36
C SER A 346 19.36 14.12 -3.95
N THR A 347 20.49 14.11 -4.63
CA THR A 347 21.15 12.88 -5.14
C THR A 347 22.33 12.45 -4.29
N THR A 348 22.64 13.21 -3.23
CA THR A 348 23.75 12.89 -2.33
C THR A 348 23.47 11.59 -1.57
N PRO A 349 24.34 10.58 -1.66
CA PRO A 349 24.19 9.36 -0.88
C PRO A 349 24.25 9.66 0.62
N CYS A 350 23.40 8.99 1.39
CA CYS A 350 23.46 9.08 2.84
C CYS A 350 24.50 8.08 3.37
N PRO A 351 25.15 8.40 4.50
CA PRO A 351 25.98 7.42 5.19
C PRO A 351 25.13 6.26 5.71
N PRO A 352 25.64 5.02 5.71
CA PRO A 352 24.94 3.90 6.32
C PRO A 352 24.79 4.11 7.83
N ILE A 353 23.71 3.60 8.38
CA ILE A 353 23.47 3.47 9.81
C ILE A 353 23.80 2.02 10.16
N ALA A 354 24.79 1.84 11.05
CA ALA A 354 25.21 0.51 11.48
C ALA A 354 24.11 -0.12 12.34
N ASP A 355 23.75 -1.35 11.98
CA ASP A 355 22.84 -2.18 12.77
C ASP A 355 23.16 -3.67 12.57
N PHE A 356 22.84 -4.48 13.56
CA PHE A 356 23.09 -5.90 13.51
C PHE A 356 22.12 -6.71 14.35
N ILE A 357 21.95 -7.97 14.00
CA ILE A 357 21.10 -8.92 14.72
C ILE A 357 21.85 -10.22 14.96
N SER A 358 21.58 -10.87 16.09
CA SER A 358 21.97 -12.26 16.30
C SER A 358 21.15 -13.18 15.39
N VAL A 359 21.83 -14.10 14.68
CA VAL A 359 21.19 -15.03 13.72
C VAL A 359 20.07 -15.85 14.37
N ASN A 360 20.18 -16.15 15.66
CA ASN A 360 19.19 -16.94 16.42
C ASN A 360 18.39 -16.10 17.41
N ASN A 361 18.42 -14.78 17.31
CA ASN A 361 17.86 -13.84 18.31
C ASN A 361 18.38 -14.09 19.75
N ALA A 362 19.52 -14.77 19.88
CA ALA A 362 20.17 -15.05 21.15
C ALA A 362 21.31 -14.06 21.38
N TYR A 363 21.13 -13.16 22.33
CA TYR A 363 22.12 -12.13 22.69
C TYR A 363 22.91 -12.49 23.96
N THR A 364 22.60 -13.63 24.56
CA THR A 364 23.29 -14.21 25.71
C THR A 364 23.51 -15.69 25.49
N VAL A 365 24.75 -16.17 25.77
CA VAL A 365 25.10 -17.58 25.69
C VAL A 365 25.95 -17.96 26.90
N CYS A 366 26.06 -19.25 27.15
CA CYS A 366 26.99 -19.75 28.19
C CYS A 366 28.47 -19.46 27.82
N SER A 367 29.35 -19.45 28.81
CA SER A 367 30.79 -19.26 28.56
C SER A 367 31.29 -20.28 27.55
N ASN A 368 32.21 -19.83 26.68
CA ASN A 368 32.81 -20.63 25.61
C ASN A 368 31.83 -20.99 24.45
N GLN A 369 30.68 -20.34 24.37
CA GLN A 369 29.79 -20.42 23.19
C GLN A 369 29.93 -19.17 22.34
N ALA A 370 29.78 -19.33 21.03
CA ALA A 370 29.80 -18.21 20.08
C ALA A 370 28.37 -17.73 19.76
N ILE A 371 28.23 -16.42 19.60
CA ILE A 371 27.05 -15.81 18.98
C ILE A 371 27.42 -15.42 17.57
N GLN A 372 26.58 -15.79 16.61
CA GLN A 372 26.71 -15.35 15.23
C GLN A 372 25.86 -14.11 15.01
N PHE A 373 26.46 -13.02 14.53
CA PHE A 373 25.79 -11.79 14.16
C PHE A 373 25.68 -11.66 12.65
N LYS A 374 24.61 -11.04 12.21
CA LYS A 374 24.35 -10.66 10.82
C LYS A 374 24.24 -9.15 10.75
N ASP A 375 24.91 -8.55 9.77
CA ASP A 375 24.73 -7.14 9.43
C ASP A 375 23.32 -6.90 8.86
N ILE A 376 22.64 -5.88 9.37
CA ILE A 376 21.37 -5.35 8.89
C ILE A 376 21.42 -3.82 8.77
N SER A 377 22.63 -3.27 8.58
CA SER A 377 22.83 -1.83 8.35
C SER A 377 22.01 -1.32 7.17
N PHE A 378 21.51 -0.11 7.27
CA PHE A 378 20.59 0.51 6.30
C PHE A 378 20.95 1.98 6.03
N ASN A 379 20.12 2.73 5.31
CA ASN A 379 20.23 4.16 4.96
C ASN A 379 21.29 4.49 3.91
N GLY A 380 22.24 3.63 3.62
CA GLY A 380 23.28 3.87 2.63
C GLY A 380 24.02 2.58 2.25
N THR A 381 24.93 2.69 1.29
CA THR A 381 25.75 1.54 0.87
C THR A 381 26.85 1.26 1.91
N VAL A 382 26.82 0.07 2.49
CA VAL A 382 27.89 -0.40 3.37
C VAL A 382 29.07 -0.86 2.50
N THR A 383 30.24 -0.30 2.74
CA THR A 383 31.48 -0.61 2.00
C THR A 383 32.53 -1.33 2.84
N SER A 384 32.39 -1.28 4.17
CA SER A 384 33.27 -1.96 5.10
C SER A 384 32.59 -2.15 6.45
N TRP A 385 33.06 -3.16 7.20
CA TRP A 385 32.57 -3.46 8.54
C TRP A 385 33.74 -3.46 9.52
N GLN A 386 33.54 -2.89 10.71
CA GLN A 386 34.45 -3.00 11.82
C GLN A 386 33.68 -3.50 13.04
N TRP A 387 34.03 -4.64 13.53
CA TRP A 387 33.45 -5.22 14.73
C TRP A 387 34.43 -5.04 15.91
N GLY A 388 33.90 -4.70 17.06
CA GLY A 388 34.65 -4.57 18.30
C GLY A 388 34.03 -5.46 19.37
N ALA A 389 34.87 -6.06 20.20
CA ALA A 389 34.46 -6.82 21.39
C ALA A 389 35.18 -6.27 22.61
N THR A 390 34.52 -6.36 23.77
CA THR A 390 35.04 -5.92 25.06
C THR A 390 35.02 -7.08 26.06
N ASN A 391 35.68 -6.91 27.21
CA ASN A 391 35.64 -7.87 28.32
C ASN A 391 36.10 -9.30 27.99
N GLY A 392 37.13 -9.43 27.13
CA GLY A 392 37.71 -10.72 26.82
C GLY A 392 37.00 -11.57 25.78
N ALA A 393 35.92 -11.04 25.17
CA ALA A 393 35.33 -11.68 24.01
C ALA A 393 36.27 -11.55 22.78
N THR A 394 36.32 -12.58 21.96
CA THR A 394 37.12 -12.58 20.71
C THR A 394 36.17 -12.54 19.51
N ILE A 395 36.57 -11.83 18.48
CA ILE A 395 35.82 -11.78 17.22
C ILE A 395 36.50 -12.75 16.25
N ALA A 396 35.74 -13.74 15.79
CA ALA A 396 36.11 -14.51 14.61
C ALA A 396 35.54 -13.78 13.38
N THR A 397 36.38 -13.24 12.53
CA THR A 397 35.97 -12.73 11.21
C THR A 397 35.66 -13.89 10.28
N PRO A 398 34.67 -13.81 9.41
CA PRO A 398 34.37 -14.82 8.42
C PRO A 398 35.49 -15.01 7.43
#